data_bebc76fbee62914c0a69ed27192f0846
#
_entry.id   bebc76fbee62914c0a69ed27192f0846
#
_cell.length_a   1.000
_cell.length_b   1.000
_cell.length_c   1.000
_cell.angle_alpha   90.00
_cell.angle_beta   90.00
_cell.angle_gamma   90.00
#
_symmetry.space_group_name_H-M   'P 1'
#
loop_
_entity.id
_entity.type
_entity.pdbx_description
1 polymer ?
#
loop_
_entity_poly.entity_id
_entity_poly.type
_entity_poly.pdbx_seq_one_letter_code
_entity_poly.pdbx_strand_id
1 'polypeptide(L)'
;GATNGASTETGAYTLNGASNGIILKNPGATWFLPSEDQWYKAAYYKGGGTNAGYYAYATQSDTAPGNIVGGATNQANHNNGVYSVTQSAAYSGTQNYLTDAGVFSNSASAYDTFDQSGNVWEWNDAVSGSSRGLRGGSWYLLQSSGFGSYVDPTDEDNLVGFRVATVPEPSTYALLLMTAAGALWMTRRRR
;
A
#
# COMPACT_ATOMS: atom_id res chain seq x y z
N GLY A 1 1.98 19.55 -11.26
CA GLY A 1 3.37 19.12 -11.27
C GLY A 1 4.05 19.52 -12.58
N ALA A 2 5.37 19.66 -12.56
CA ALA A 2 6.13 19.97 -13.77
C ALA A 2 6.10 18.77 -14.73
N THR A 3 6.06 19.03 -16.03
CA THR A 3 5.84 18.03 -17.08
C THR A 3 7.03 17.92 -18.06
N ASN A 4 8.21 18.37 -17.64
CA ASN A 4 9.43 18.27 -18.45
C ASN A 4 10.41 17.23 -17.88
N GLY A 5 11.36 16.75 -18.66
CA GLY A 5 12.31 15.72 -18.28
C GLY A 5 13.11 16.05 -17.01
N ALA A 6 13.40 17.31 -16.74
CA ALA A 6 14.09 17.73 -15.51
C ALA A 6 13.23 17.52 -14.24
N SER A 7 11.91 17.50 -14.37
CA SER A 7 10.98 17.34 -13.25
C SER A 7 10.74 15.88 -12.86
N THR A 8 11.03 14.93 -13.74
CA THR A 8 10.93 13.50 -13.42
C THR A 8 12.10 12.99 -12.61
N GLU A 9 13.23 13.71 -12.62
CA GLU A 9 14.45 13.37 -11.90
C GLU A 9 14.47 13.86 -10.45
N THR A 10 13.53 14.72 -10.06
CA THR A 10 13.44 15.34 -8.73
C THR A 10 12.00 15.29 -8.19
N GLY A 11 11.85 15.16 -6.87
CA GLY A 11 10.54 15.10 -6.23
C GLY A 11 10.64 14.41 -4.88
N ALA A 12 9.80 13.41 -4.64
CA ALA A 12 9.92 12.57 -3.45
C ALA A 12 11.26 11.82 -3.38
N TYR A 13 11.86 11.59 -4.53
CA TYR A 13 13.18 10.97 -4.72
C TYR A 13 13.99 11.82 -5.69
N THR A 14 15.32 11.76 -5.58
CA THR A 14 16.24 12.34 -6.55
C THR A 14 16.88 11.21 -7.34
N LEU A 15 16.46 11.03 -8.57
CA LEU A 15 16.86 9.89 -9.41
C LEU A 15 18.21 10.12 -10.08
N ASN A 16 18.49 11.30 -10.60
CA ASN A 16 19.71 11.64 -11.34
C ASN A 16 20.03 10.63 -12.47
N GLY A 17 18.99 10.17 -13.17
CA GLY A 17 19.11 9.15 -14.21
C GLY A 17 19.28 7.72 -13.70
N ALA A 18 19.21 7.48 -12.38
CA ALA A 18 19.29 6.13 -11.84
C ALA A 18 17.99 5.35 -12.11
N SER A 19 18.13 4.15 -12.68
CA SER A 19 17.03 3.19 -12.87
C SER A 19 17.03 2.06 -11.86
N ASN A 20 18.07 1.95 -11.04
CA ASN A 20 18.23 0.90 -10.03
C ASN A 20 19.01 1.41 -8.82
N GLY A 21 19.26 0.51 -7.85
CA GLY A 21 20.01 0.82 -6.64
C GLY A 21 19.17 1.40 -5.50
N ILE A 22 19.84 1.87 -4.47
CA ILE A 22 19.19 2.46 -3.30
C ILE A 22 18.98 3.94 -3.54
N ILE A 23 17.74 4.34 -3.74
CA ILE A 23 17.34 5.74 -3.87
C ILE A 23 16.47 6.07 -2.66
N LEU A 24 17.02 6.88 -1.77
CA LEU A 24 16.34 7.25 -0.54
C LEU A 24 15.31 8.35 -0.79
N LYS A 25 14.25 8.32 -0.01
CA LYS A 25 13.25 9.39 0.02
C LYS A 25 13.89 10.70 0.46
N ASN A 26 13.63 11.78 -0.28
CA ASN A 26 14.08 13.12 0.07
C ASN A 26 13.44 13.61 1.39
N PRO A 27 14.19 14.33 2.23
CA PRO A 27 13.61 14.99 3.40
C PRO A 27 12.45 15.91 3.00
N GLY A 28 11.34 15.84 3.75
CA GLY A 28 10.16 16.64 3.47
C GLY A 28 9.26 16.15 2.33
N ALA A 29 9.56 15.02 1.70
CA ALA A 29 8.63 14.40 0.75
C ALA A 29 7.31 14.03 1.45
N THR A 30 6.19 14.53 0.91
CA THR A 30 4.85 14.29 1.45
C THR A 30 4.19 13.06 0.86
N TRP A 31 4.52 12.70 -0.38
CA TRP A 31 4.03 11.51 -1.08
C TRP A 31 5.23 10.64 -1.47
N PHE A 32 5.19 9.35 -1.15
CA PHE A 32 6.30 8.44 -1.37
C PHE A 32 5.84 6.98 -1.40
N LEU A 33 6.70 6.07 -1.83
CA LEU A 33 6.45 4.63 -1.67
C LEU A 33 6.51 4.27 -0.17
N PRO A 34 5.55 3.49 0.34
CA PRO A 34 5.60 3.06 1.74
C PRO A 34 6.87 2.24 2.01
N SER A 35 7.39 2.35 3.22
CA SER A 35 8.36 1.38 3.68
C SER A 35 7.73 -0.02 3.80
N GLU A 36 8.57 -1.04 3.87
CA GLU A 36 8.12 -2.42 4.13
C GLU A 36 7.23 -2.48 5.37
N ASP A 37 7.67 -1.87 6.47
CA ASP A 37 6.91 -1.87 7.73
C ASP A 37 5.60 -1.08 7.63
N GLN A 38 5.59 0.05 6.92
CA GLN A 38 4.38 0.85 6.71
C GLN A 38 3.36 0.08 5.87
N TRP A 39 3.82 -0.53 4.77
CA TRP A 39 2.98 -1.34 3.90
C TRP A 39 2.40 -2.53 4.67
N TYR A 40 3.26 -3.28 5.38
CA TYR A 40 2.90 -4.46 6.17
C TYR A 40 1.88 -4.13 7.27
N LYS A 41 2.12 -3.04 7.99
CA LYS A 41 1.21 -2.58 9.03
C LYS A 41 -0.15 -2.19 8.47
N ALA A 42 -0.18 -1.41 7.39
CA ALA A 42 -1.43 -1.00 6.75
C ALA A 42 -2.26 -2.20 6.27
N ALA A 43 -1.59 -3.24 5.74
CA ALA A 43 -2.24 -4.42 5.22
C ALA A 43 -2.77 -5.35 6.32
N TYR A 44 -1.93 -5.67 7.31
CA TYR A 44 -2.16 -6.86 8.14
C TYR A 44 -2.41 -6.58 9.62
N TYR A 45 -2.05 -5.40 10.16
CA TYR A 45 -2.18 -5.15 11.59
C TYR A 45 -3.63 -5.18 12.03
N LYS A 46 -3.90 -5.88 13.17
CA LYS A 46 -5.27 -6.09 13.71
C LYS A 46 -5.89 -4.85 14.36
N GLY A 47 -5.12 -3.79 14.58
CA GLY A 47 -5.58 -2.60 15.29
C GLY A 47 -5.72 -2.84 16.80
N GLY A 48 -6.18 -1.84 17.54
CA GLY A 48 -6.58 -1.99 18.93
C GLY A 48 -5.48 -1.98 19.99
N GLY A 49 -4.22 -1.74 19.63
CA GLY A 49 -3.12 -1.61 20.61
C GLY A 49 -1.81 -2.25 20.14
N THR A 50 -0.72 -2.03 20.87
CA THR A 50 0.64 -2.41 20.45
C THR A 50 0.85 -3.91 20.24
N ASN A 51 0.04 -4.77 20.85
CA ASN A 51 0.19 -6.23 20.82
C ASN A 51 -0.99 -6.95 20.12
N ALA A 52 -1.76 -6.25 19.29
CA ALA A 52 -2.93 -6.82 18.63
C ALA A 52 -2.60 -7.94 17.61
N GLY A 53 -1.33 -8.00 17.16
CA GLY A 53 -0.87 -8.97 16.17
C GLY A 53 -1.27 -8.61 14.75
N TYR A 54 -1.15 -9.57 13.83
CA TYR A 54 -1.36 -9.38 12.41
C TYR A 54 -2.29 -10.45 11.85
N TYR A 55 -3.13 -10.08 10.89
CA TYR A 55 -3.90 -11.01 10.08
C TYR A 55 -3.00 -11.72 9.08
N ALA A 56 -3.42 -12.91 8.65
CA ALA A 56 -2.76 -13.62 7.56
C ALA A 56 -3.02 -12.96 6.19
N TYR A 57 -4.13 -12.26 6.03
CA TYR A 57 -4.53 -11.57 4.77
C TYR A 57 -5.02 -10.15 5.03
N ALA A 58 -4.82 -9.27 4.07
CA ALA A 58 -5.17 -7.86 4.17
C ALA A 58 -6.68 -7.57 4.07
N THR A 59 -7.49 -8.59 4.16
CA THR A 59 -8.96 -8.57 4.22
C THR A 59 -9.51 -8.73 5.64
N GLN A 60 -8.70 -8.41 6.66
CA GLN A 60 -9.00 -8.63 8.08
C GLN A 60 -9.32 -10.10 8.40
N SER A 61 -8.59 -11.02 7.80
CA SER A 61 -8.87 -12.46 7.93
C SER A 61 -7.59 -13.28 8.13
N ASP A 62 -7.69 -14.30 8.96
CA ASP A 62 -6.67 -15.36 9.08
C ASP A 62 -6.99 -16.55 8.14
N THR A 63 -8.15 -16.49 7.45
CA THR A 63 -8.55 -17.45 6.40
C THR A 63 -8.34 -16.82 5.03
N ALA A 64 -7.85 -17.61 4.07
CA ALA A 64 -7.65 -17.15 2.71
C ALA A 64 -8.94 -16.55 2.13
N PRO A 65 -8.87 -15.38 1.47
CA PRO A 65 -10.03 -14.76 0.86
C PRO A 65 -10.61 -15.59 -0.28
N GLY A 66 -11.90 -15.43 -0.51
CA GLY A 66 -12.52 -15.85 -1.76
C GLY A 66 -12.11 -14.93 -2.91
N ASN A 67 -12.56 -15.23 -4.12
CA ASN A 67 -12.20 -14.47 -5.32
C ASN A 67 -13.41 -13.99 -6.15
N ILE A 68 -14.56 -13.82 -5.51
CA ILE A 68 -15.76 -13.30 -6.17
C ILE A 68 -15.69 -11.77 -6.17
N VAL A 69 -15.66 -11.18 -7.36
CA VAL A 69 -15.66 -9.71 -7.53
C VAL A 69 -16.94 -9.11 -6.95
N GLY A 70 -16.79 -8.08 -6.12
CA GLY A 70 -17.91 -7.34 -5.54
C GLY A 70 -17.80 -7.09 -4.04
N GLY A 71 -18.96 -6.77 -3.42
CA GLY A 71 -19.04 -6.29 -2.04
C GLY A 71 -19.16 -7.37 -0.96
N ALA A 72 -18.84 -8.63 -1.21
CA ALA A 72 -18.79 -9.64 -0.15
C ALA A 72 -17.53 -9.44 0.72
N THR A 73 -17.61 -9.87 1.99
CA THR A 73 -16.47 -9.81 2.92
C THR A 73 -15.41 -10.85 2.58
N ASN A 74 -14.17 -10.61 2.96
CA ASN A 74 -13.04 -11.51 2.77
C ASN A 74 -12.91 -12.01 1.33
N GLN A 75 -12.89 -11.06 0.37
CA GLN A 75 -12.67 -11.33 -1.05
C GLN A 75 -11.45 -10.55 -1.54
N ALA A 76 -10.78 -11.08 -2.55
CA ALA A 76 -9.64 -10.45 -3.20
C ALA A 76 -9.51 -10.90 -4.66
N ASN A 77 -8.84 -10.11 -5.49
CA ASN A 77 -8.57 -10.50 -6.87
C ASN A 77 -7.35 -11.44 -6.93
N HIS A 78 -7.60 -12.73 -7.04
CA HIS A 78 -6.56 -13.74 -7.19
C HIS A 78 -7.10 -15.01 -7.86
N ASN A 79 -6.21 -15.90 -8.28
CA ASN A 79 -6.57 -17.22 -8.76
C ASN A 79 -6.60 -18.22 -7.59
N ASN A 80 -7.74 -18.84 -7.35
CA ASN A 80 -7.92 -19.96 -6.40
C ASN A 80 -8.43 -21.24 -7.11
N GLY A 81 -7.98 -21.46 -8.33
CA GLY A 81 -8.47 -22.51 -9.25
C GLY A 81 -9.30 -21.93 -10.38
N VAL A 82 -9.85 -20.73 -10.18
CA VAL A 82 -10.45 -19.89 -11.22
C VAL A 82 -9.99 -18.45 -11.04
N TYR A 83 -9.93 -17.67 -12.10
CA TYR A 83 -9.59 -16.25 -12.06
C TYR A 83 -10.79 -15.41 -11.60
N SER A 84 -10.57 -14.43 -10.72
CA SER A 84 -11.63 -13.60 -10.14
C SER A 84 -12.54 -12.96 -11.21
N VAL A 85 -11.95 -12.35 -12.23
CA VAL A 85 -12.69 -11.58 -13.24
C VAL A 85 -13.55 -12.46 -14.14
N THR A 86 -13.07 -13.64 -14.50
CA THR A 86 -13.76 -14.51 -15.47
C THR A 86 -14.51 -15.66 -14.82
N GLN A 87 -14.23 -15.98 -13.56
CA GLN A 87 -14.71 -17.18 -12.87
C GLN A 87 -14.44 -18.47 -13.69
N SER A 88 -13.34 -18.49 -14.44
CA SER A 88 -12.89 -19.59 -15.29
C SER A 88 -11.46 -20.00 -14.90
N ALA A 89 -11.17 -21.29 -15.00
CA ALA A 89 -9.80 -21.80 -14.86
C ALA A 89 -8.96 -21.57 -16.14
N ALA A 90 -9.59 -21.26 -17.26
CA ALA A 90 -8.91 -21.04 -18.52
C ALA A 90 -8.27 -19.64 -18.56
N TYR A 91 -6.95 -19.60 -18.78
CA TYR A 91 -6.23 -18.35 -19.02
C TYR A 91 -6.42 -17.88 -20.47
N SER A 92 -6.55 -16.58 -20.66
CA SER A 92 -6.55 -15.93 -21.97
C SER A 92 -5.62 -14.72 -21.96
N GLY A 93 -4.64 -14.70 -22.85
CA GLY A 93 -3.68 -13.60 -22.99
C GLY A 93 -4.29 -12.28 -23.51
N THR A 94 -5.57 -12.29 -23.93
CA THR A 94 -6.30 -11.09 -24.37
C THR A 94 -7.27 -10.56 -23.30
N GLN A 95 -7.42 -11.29 -22.17
CA GLN A 95 -8.28 -10.90 -21.07
C GLN A 95 -7.51 -10.01 -20.10
N ASN A 96 -8.12 -8.89 -19.70
CA ASN A 96 -7.64 -8.13 -18.55
C ASN A 96 -8.15 -8.79 -17.24
N TYR A 97 -7.24 -9.22 -16.39
CA TYR A 97 -7.54 -9.84 -15.10
C TYR A 97 -7.44 -8.87 -13.91
N LEU A 98 -7.08 -7.62 -14.15
CA LEU A 98 -7.08 -6.59 -13.12
C LEU A 98 -8.50 -6.15 -12.79
N THR A 99 -8.70 -5.76 -11.55
CA THR A 99 -9.92 -5.14 -11.07
C THR A 99 -9.68 -3.68 -10.71
N ASP A 100 -10.74 -2.88 -10.76
CA ASP A 100 -10.70 -1.50 -10.30
C ASP A 100 -10.38 -1.45 -8.80
N ALA A 101 -9.63 -0.43 -8.38
CA ALA A 101 -9.28 -0.22 -6.98
C ALA A 101 -10.54 -0.05 -6.13
N GLY A 102 -10.62 -0.78 -5.01
CA GLY A 102 -11.75 -0.71 -4.08
C GLY A 102 -13.01 -1.47 -4.50
N VAL A 103 -12.98 -2.26 -5.59
CA VAL A 103 -14.15 -3.05 -6.01
C VAL A 103 -14.56 -4.08 -4.95
N PHE A 104 -13.62 -4.56 -4.14
CA PHE A 104 -13.88 -5.42 -2.98
C PHE A 104 -14.20 -4.59 -1.73
N SER A 105 -15.28 -3.81 -1.81
CA SER A 105 -15.61 -2.73 -0.88
C SER A 105 -15.83 -3.14 0.58
N ASN A 106 -16.09 -4.41 0.87
CA ASN A 106 -16.22 -4.97 2.22
C ASN A 106 -15.03 -5.86 2.63
N SER A 107 -13.91 -5.72 1.96
CA SER A 107 -12.69 -6.50 2.22
C SER A 107 -11.47 -5.60 2.50
N ALA A 108 -11.71 -4.45 3.12
CA ALA A 108 -10.65 -3.55 3.56
C ALA A 108 -9.76 -4.17 4.64
N SER A 109 -8.54 -3.68 4.78
CA SER A 109 -7.71 -3.92 5.96
C SER A 109 -8.27 -3.22 7.21
N ALA A 110 -7.70 -3.46 8.38
CA ALA A 110 -8.08 -2.75 9.61
C ALA A 110 -7.74 -1.24 9.59
N TYR A 111 -7.00 -0.79 8.61
CA TYR A 111 -6.68 0.63 8.34
C TYR A 111 -7.44 1.20 7.15
N ASP A 112 -8.54 0.55 6.73
CA ASP A 112 -9.38 0.95 5.61
C ASP A 112 -8.60 1.06 4.28
N THR A 113 -7.55 0.26 4.12
CA THR A 113 -6.87 0.12 2.83
C THR A 113 -7.42 -1.08 2.07
N PHE A 114 -7.48 -0.98 0.74
CA PHE A 114 -8.05 -1.98 -0.15
C PHE A 114 -6.99 -2.61 -1.05
N ASP A 115 -7.28 -3.80 -1.57
CA ASP A 115 -6.55 -4.47 -2.64
C ASP A 115 -5.08 -4.81 -2.32
N GLN A 116 -4.71 -4.87 -1.03
CA GLN A 116 -3.39 -5.30 -0.57
C GLN A 116 -3.26 -6.85 -0.47
N SER A 117 -4.31 -7.58 -0.83
CA SER A 117 -4.28 -9.02 -1.06
C SER A 117 -4.69 -9.29 -2.50
N GLY A 118 -3.74 -9.70 -3.35
CA GLY A 118 -3.99 -9.94 -4.76
C GLY A 118 -4.00 -8.67 -5.64
N ASN A 119 -4.64 -8.70 -6.77
CA ASN A 119 -4.70 -7.74 -7.86
C ASN A 119 -3.31 -7.55 -8.52
N VAL A 120 -2.40 -6.77 -7.88
CA VAL A 120 -1.02 -6.62 -8.31
C VAL A 120 -0.07 -6.77 -7.13
N TRP A 121 1.12 -7.29 -7.36
CA TRP A 121 2.24 -7.13 -6.45
C TRP A 121 2.56 -5.65 -6.27
N GLU A 122 2.80 -5.22 -5.06
CA GLU A 122 3.04 -3.81 -4.78
C GLU A 122 4.46 -3.56 -4.30
N TRP A 123 5.11 -2.61 -4.98
CA TRP A 123 6.41 -2.12 -4.59
C TRP A 123 6.39 -1.46 -3.21
N ASN A 124 7.45 -1.70 -2.45
CA ASN A 124 7.80 -0.95 -1.26
C ASN A 124 9.28 -0.52 -1.31
N ASP A 125 9.74 0.22 -0.31
CA ASP A 125 11.10 0.75 -0.31
C ASP A 125 12.17 -0.23 0.19
N ALA A 126 11.79 -1.46 0.56
CA ALA A 126 12.74 -2.49 0.97
C ALA A 126 13.73 -2.83 -0.14
N VAL A 127 14.96 -3.09 0.24
CA VAL A 127 16.06 -3.40 -0.68
C VAL A 127 16.76 -4.68 -0.26
N SER A 128 17.04 -5.56 -1.23
CA SER A 128 17.88 -6.73 -1.06
C SER A 128 18.85 -6.82 -2.26
N GLY A 129 20.11 -6.47 -2.05
CA GLY A 129 21.07 -6.31 -3.14
C GLY A 129 20.64 -5.19 -4.09
N SER A 130 20.43 -5.51 -5.37
CA SER A 130 19.88 -4.59 -6.38
C SER A 130 18.36 -4.64 -6.50
N SER A 131 17.70 -5.58 -5.81
CA SER A 131 16.25 -5.83 -5.94
C SER A 131 15.45 -5.02 -4.94
N ARG A 132 14.17 -4.74 -5.28
CA ARG A 132 13.19 -4.05 -4.45
C ARG A 132 12.11 -5.00 -3.94
N GLY A 133 11.57 -4.68 -2.76
CA GLY A 133 10.52 -5.47 -2.12
C GLY A 133 9.16 -5.37 -2.82
N LEU A 134 8.48 -6.52 -2.89
CA LEU A 134 7.11 -6.67 -3.35
C LEU A 134 6.26 -7.36 -2.29
N ARG A 135 5.02 -6.93 -2.17
CA ARG A 135 4.02 -7.51 -1.26
C ARG A 135 2.65 -7.69 -1.90
N GLY A 136 1.80 -8.51 -1.26
CA GLY A 136 0.36 -8.62 -1.52
C GLY A 136 -0.05 -9.76 -2.45
N GLY A 137 0.81 -10.22 -3.33
CA GLY A 137 0.42 -11.12 -4.42
C GLY A 137 -0.21 -10.38 -5.59
N SER A 138 -0.83 -11.13 -6.50
CA SER A 138 -1.43 -10.57 -7.73
C SER A 138 -2.73 -11.29 -8.09
N TRP A 139 -3.38 -10.88 -9.17
CA TRP A 139 -4.53 -11.59 -9.73
C TRP A 139 -4.22 -13.04 -10.13
N TYR A 140 -2.94 -13.37 -10.32
CA TYR A 140 -2.47 -14.72 -10.64
C TYR A 140 -2.17 -15.54 -9.38
N LEU A 141 -1.62 -14.93 -8.32
CA LEU A 141 -1.12 -15.63 -7.15
C LEU A 141 -1.39 -14.85 -5.86
N LEU A 142 -2.22 -15.41 -4.98
CA LEU A 142 -2.44 -14.87 -3.64
C LEU A 142 -1.24 -15.14 -2.73
N GLN A 143 -0.90 -14.17 -1.89
CA GLN A 143 0.12 -14.30 -0.87
C GLN A 143 -0.42 -13.89 0.52
N SER A 144 0.01 -14.63 1.54
CA SER A 144 -0.26 -14.29 2.94
C SER A 144 0.76 -13.28 3.50
N SER A 145 0.49 -12.78 4.70
CA SER A 145 1.36 -11.82 5.41
C SER A 145 2.80 -12.32 5.60
N GLY A 146 3.01 -13.63 5.72
CA GLY A 146 4.34 -14.23 5.87
C GLY A 146 5.17 -14.25 4.59
N PHE A 147 4.63 -13.79 3.45
CA PHE A 147 5.30 -13.89 2.16
C PHE A 147 5.56 -12.53 1.53
N GLY A 148 6.76 -12.33 1.04
CA GLY A 148 7.18 -11.18 0.24
C GLY A 148 8.15 -11.65 -0.84
N SER A 149 8.38 -10.82 -1.83
CA SER A 149 9.32 -11.09 -2.92
C SER A 149 10.28 -9.92 -3.08
N TYR A 150 11.36 -10.13 -3.82
CA TYR A 150 12.31 -9.10 -4.24
C TYR A 150 12.60 -9.31 -5.72
N VAL A 151 12.41 -8.27 -6.51
CA VAL A 151 12.65 -8.33 -7.96
C VAL A 151 13.48 -7.13 -8.41
N ASP A 152 14.05 -7.21 -9.61
CA ASP A 152 14.77 -6.10 -10.23
C ASP A 152 13.78 -4.94 -10.47
N PRO A 153 14.10 -3.70 -10.05
CA PRO A 153 13.20 -2.57 -10.24
C PRO A 153 12.99 -2.15 -11.70
N THR A 154 13.75 -2.73 -12.62
CA THR A 154 13.57 -2.55 -14.07
C THR A 154 12.61 -3.57 -14.69
N ASP A 155 12.15 -4.56 -13.91
CA ASP A 155 11.16 -5.52 -14.38
C ASP A 155 9.79 -4.85 -14.57
N GLU A 156 9.30 -4.84 -15.79
CA GLU A 156 7.98 -4.35 -16.16
C GLU A 156 7.04 -5.54 -16.37
N ASP A 157 5.99 -5.63 -15.56
CA ASP A 157 5.02 -6.72 -15.61
C ASP A 157 3.60 -6.19 -15.30
N ASN A 158 2.60 -6.80 -15.93
CA ASN A 158 1.18 -6.53 -15.66
C ASN A 158 0.70 -7.08 -14.30
N LEU A 159 1.56 -7.78 -13.60
CA LEU A 159 1.33 -8.28 -12.23
C LEU A 159 1.84 -7.33 -11.14
N VAL A 160 2.52 -6.24 -11.51
CA VAL A 160 3.21 -5.36 -10.56
C VAL A 160 2.67 -3.95 -10.62
N GLY A 161 2.51 -3.33 -9.47
CA GLY A 161 2.05 -1.97 -9.31
C GLY A 161 2.62 -1.34 -8.04
N PHE A 162 2.01 -0.28 -7.58
CA PHE A 162 2.41 0.39 -6.34
C PHE A 162 1.25 1.16 -5.71
N ARG A 163 1.39 1.46 -4.45
CA ARG A 163 0.60 2.47 -3.74
C ARG A 163 1.51 3.57 -3.21
N VAL A 164 0.95 4.73 -2.95
CA VAL A 164 1.66 5.82 -2.31
C VAL A 164 1.23 5.95 -0.85
N ALA A 165 2.17 6.35 -0.01
CA ALA A 165 1.93 6.80 1.35
C ALA A 165 2.13 8.30 1.45
N THR A 166 1.46 8.92 2.41
CA THR A 166 1.65 10.33 2.74
C THR A 166 2.00 10.49 4.21
N VAL A 167 2.78 11.52 4.52
CA VAL A 167 2.93 11.96 5.91
C VAL A 167 1.59 12.59 6.31
N PRO A 168 0.95 12.16 7.42
CA PRO A 168 -0.21 12.85 7.93
C PRO A 168 0.15 14.32 8.15
N GLU A 169 -0.63 15.24 7.59
CA GLU A 169 -0.50 16.66 7.90
C GLU A 169 -0.53 16.81 9.44
N PRO A 170 0.31 17.65 10.05
CA PRO A 170 0.17 18.00 11.45
C PRO A 170 -1.27 18.42 11.63
N SER A 171 -2.08 17.64 12.33
CA SER A 171 -3.51 17.83 12.33
C SER A 171 -3.79 19.28 12.76
N THR A 172 -4.57 20.01 11.98
CA THR A 172 -5.06 21.35 12.30
C THR A 172 -5.65 21.38 13.73
N TYR A 173 -6.11 20.24 14.24
CA TYR A 173 -6.54 20.02 15.63
C TYR A 173 -5.40 20.12 16.64
N ALA A 174 -4.18 19.65 16.35
CA ALA A 174 -3.04 19.84 17.26
C ALA A 174 -2.65 21.32 17.35
N LEU A 175 -2.70 22.05 16.23
CA LEU A 175 -2.45 23.48 16.17
C LEU A 175 -3.55 24.27 16.92
N LEU A 176 -4.82 23.90 16.76
CA LEU A 176 -5.96 24.48 17.47
C LEU A 176 -5.90 24.22 18.99
N LEU A 177 -5.50 23.02 19.40
CA LEU A 177 -5.31 22.69 20.82
C LEU A 177 -4.15 23.47 21.44
N MET A 178 -3.05 23.66 20.72
CA MET A 178 -1.92 24.46 21.19
C MET A 178 -2.27 25.96 21.30
N THR A 179 -3.03 26.50 20.34
CA THR A 179 -3.51 27.89 20.39
C THR A 179 -4.53 28.10 21.50
N ALA A 180 -5.46 27.16 21.73
CA ALA A 180 -6.43 27.23 22.84
C ALA A 180 -5.74 27.12 24.22
N ALA A 181 -4.76 26.23 24.36
CA ALA A 181 -3.97 26.10 25.59
C ALA A 181 -3.13 27.36 25.86
N GLY A 182 -2.55 27.95 24.83
CA GLY A 182 -1.81 29.22 24.92
C GLY A 182 -2.68 30.39 25.31
N ALA A 183 -3.89 30.50 24.79
CA ALA A 183 -4.86 31.53 25.14
C ALA A 183 -5.34 31.38 26.59
N LEU A 184 -5.64 30.18 27.07
CA LEU A 184 -5.99 29.86 28.44
C LEU A 184 -4.86 30.18 29.42
N TRP A 185 -3.61 29.93 29.05
CA TRP A 185 -2.46 30.27 29.89
C TRP A 185 -2.23 31.77 30.00
N MET A 186 -2.43 32.54 28.92
CA MET A 186 -2.31 34.00 28.93
C MET A 186 -3.43 34.67 29.77
N THR A 187 -4.65 34.15 29.77
CA THR A 187 -5.76 34.69 30.59
C THR A 187 -5.59 34.39 32.07
N ARG A 188 -4.97 33.29 32.45
CA ARG A 188 -4.62 32.94 33.85
C ARG A 188 -3.50 33.78 34.43
N ARG A 189 -2.59 34.33 33.63
CA ARG A 189 -1.52 35.22 34.08
C ARG A 189 -1.96 36.68 34.32
N ARG A 190 -3.15 37.04 33.87
CA ARG A 190 -3.69 38.41 34.02
C ARG A 190 -4.66 38.58 35.20
N ARG A 191 -4.83 37.53 36.01
CA ARG A 191 -5.55 37.56 37.30
C ARG A 191 -4.53 37.29 38.41
#